data_897ff13bfad8781091469d2ec89925a1
#
_entry.id   897ff13bfad8781091469d2ec89925a1
#
_cell.length_a   1.000
_cell.length_b   1.000
_cell.length_c   1.000
_cell.angle_alpha   90.00
_cell.angle_beta   90.00
_cell.angle_gamma   90.00
#
_symmetry.space_group_name_H-M   'P 1'
#
loop_
_entity.id
_entity.type
_entity.pdbx_description
1 polymer ?
#
loop_
_entity_poly.entity_id
_entity_poly.type
_entity_poly.pdbx_seq_one_letter_code
_entity_poly.pdbx_strand_id
1 'polypeptide(L)'
;MKLQYEIDINAPVDKVFEYYTNPDNIKQAWPQDIVKESESLSGSKNEEGSEMKVTGEYMGKRDEMILEVTEKEQNKRLVTQQKEGPFKSWTSRQEFNQSNGQQGTTHIRHVIDFELPTTGKIANFLSGDQAKNKIQQGLQQAAQTVKQKLESNSVSNA
;
A
#
# COMPACT_ATOMS: atom_id res chain seq x y z
N MET A 1 2.61 10.73 11.68
CA MET A 1 2.71 11.46 10.40
C MET A 1 1.69 10.91 9.43
N LYS A 2 1.03 11.78 8.69
CA LYS A 2 -0.05 11.38 7.79
C LYS A 2 0.32 11.76 6.34
N LEU A 3 0.20 10.79 5.44
CA LEU A 3 0.42 10.94 4.01
C LEU A 3 -0.88 10.65 3.28
N GLN A 4 -1.12 11.34 2.18
CA GLN A 4 -2.29 11.10 1.36
C GLN A 4 -1.92 11.24 -0.11
N TYR A 5 -2.45 10.35 -0.93
CA TYR A 5 -2.32 10.41 -2.39
C TYR A 5 -3.61 9.92 -3.03
N GLU A 6 -4.04 10.62 -4.06
CA GLU A 6 -5.24 10.27 -4.81
C GLU A 6 -4.88 10.09 -6.27
N ILE A 7 -5.51 9.13 -6.93
CA ILE A 7 -5.28 8.84 -8.33
C ILE A 7 -6.56 8.26 -8.97
N ASP A 8 -6.76 8.58 -10.24
CA ASP A 8 -7.81 7.96 -11.06
C ASP A 8 -7.16 6.90 -11.95
N ILE A 9 -7.75 5.72 -11.97
CA ILE A 9 -7.30 4.60 -12.81
C ILE A 9 -8.43 4.22 -13.76
N ASN A 10 -8.14 4.17 -15.05
CA ASN A 10 -9.10 3.78 -16.09
C ASN A 10 -9.25 2.26 -16.12
N ALA A 11 -9.84 1.73 -15.08
CA ALA A 11 -10.18 0.32 -14.92
C ALA A 11 -11.37 0.21 -13.97
N PRO A 12 -12.20 -0.84 -14.10
CA PRO A 12 -13.35 -1.04 -13.22
C PRO A 12 -12.93 -1.24 -11.76
N VAL A 13 -13.77 -0.80 -10.84
CA VAL A 13 -13.45 -0.83 -9.40
C VAL A 13 -13.16 -2.25 -8.89
N ASP A 14 -13.86 -3.26 -9.40
CA ASP A 14 -13.62 -4.67 -9.00
C ASP A 14 -12.22 -5.12 -9.39
N LYS A 15 -11.71 -4.73 -10.54
CA LYS A 15 -10.36 -5.05 -11.01
C LYS A 15 -9.29 -4.33 -10.20
N VAL A 16 -9.52 -3.06 -9.92
CA VAL A 16 -8.60 -2.25 -9.11
C VAL A 16 -8.55 -2.79 -7.70
N PHE A 17 -9.69 -3.07 -7.09
CA PHE A 17 -9.78 -3.61 -5.73
C PHE A 17 -9.09 -4.98 -5.64
N GLU A 18 -9.33 -5.87 -6.60
CA GLU A 18 -8.70 -7.18 -6.67
C GLU A 18 -7.17 -7.06 -6.72
N TYR A 19 -6.64 -6.11 -7.49
CA TYR A 19 -5.21 -5.89 -7.59
C TYR A 19 -4.61 -5.47 -6.24
N TYR A 20 -5.22 -4.51 -5.57
CA TYR A 20 -4.73 -4.00 -4.29
C TYR A 20 -4.88 -5.00 -3.15
N THR A 21 -5.80 -5.95 -3.25
CA THR A 21 -6.00 -6.95 -2.20
C THR A 21 -5.07 -8.16 -2.34
N ASN A 22 -4.30 -8.27 -3.41
CA ASN A 22 -3.36 -9.37 -3.58
C ASN A 22 -1.98 -8.96 -3.05
N PRO A 23 -1.48 -9.59 -1.96
CA PRO A 23 -0.17 -9.26 -1.39
C PRO A 23 1.00 -9.39 -2.36
N ASP A 24 0.90 -10.31 -3.32
CA ASP A 24 1.97 -10.50 -4.30
C ASP A 24 2.18 -9.28 -5.20
N ASN A 25 1.16 -8.44 -5.34
CA ASN A 25 1.22 -7.24 -6.15
C ASN A 25 1.94 -6.07 -5.45
N ILE A 26 2.05 -6.09 -4.14
CA ILE A 26 2.73 -5.05 -3.38
C ILE A 26 4.20 -4.95 -3.80
N LYS A 27 4.87 -6.08 -3.87
CA LYS A 27 6.25 -6.18 -4.32
C LYS A 27 6.46 -5.63 -5.73
N GLN A 28 5.49 -5.86 -6.60
CA GLN A 28 5.58 -5.41 -8.00
C GLN A 28 5.30 -3.92 -8.15
N ALA A 29 4.48 -3.35 -7.30
CA ALA A 29 4.06 -1.96 -7.40
C ALA A 29 5.02 -0.99 -6.71
N TRP A 30 5.47 -1.33 -5.51
CA TRP A 30 6.35 -0.46 -4.74
C TRP A 30 7.79 -0.49 -5.24
N PRO A 31 8.53 0.63 -5.14
CA PRO A 31 9.95 0.63 -5.49
C PRO A 31 10.73 -0.42 -4.70
N GLN A 32 11.66 -1.10 -5.37
CA GLN A 32 12.44 -2.19 -4.77
C GLN A 32 13.37 -1.74 -3.65
N ASP A 33 13.71 -0.47 -3.60
CA ASP A 33 14.48 0.09 -2.49
C ASP A 33 13.62 0.29 -1.23
N ILE A 34 12.30 0.19 -1.35
CA ILE A 34 11.36 0.29 -0.22
C ILE A 34 10.77 -1.09 0.11
N VAL A 35 10.21 -1.78 -0.88
CA VAL A 35 9.64 -3.12 -0.71
C VAL A 35 10.41 -4.13 -1.55
N LYS A 36 11.07 -5.07 -0.89
CA LYS A 36 11.84 -6.12 -1.55
C LYS A 36 11.04 -7.41 -1.73
N GLU A 37 10.25 -7.78 -0.75
CA GLU A 37 9.42 -8.98 -0.77
C GLU A 37 8.08 -8.70 -0.10
N SER A 38 7.05 -9.41 -0.55
CA SER A 38 5.75 -9.43 0.11
C SER A 38 5.13 -10.82 -0.05
N GLU A 39 4.54 -11.34 1.02
CA GLU A 39 3.92 -12.65 1.00
C GLU A 39 2.75 -12.75 1.98
N SER A 40 1.77 -13.57 1.63
CA SER A 40 0.66 -13.88 2.53
C SER A 40 1.12 -14.89 3.57
N LEU A 41 0.80 -14.63 4.85
CA LEU A 41 1.11 -15.54 5.95
C LEU A 41 -0.07 -16.42 6.33
N SER A 42 -1.28 -16.08 5.89
CA SER A 42 -2.49 -16.84 6.19
C SER A 42 -3.04 -17.47 4.91
N GLY A 43 -3.69 -18.65 5.07
CA GLY A 43 -4.20 -19.42 3.93
C GLY A 43 -5.33 -18.74 3.16
N SER A 44 -6.09 -17.84 3.76
CA SER A 44 -7.10 -17.03 3.08
C SER A 44 -6.52 -15.66 2.77
N LYS A 45 -6.44 -15.35 1.50
CA LYS A 45 -5.92 -14.06 1.06
C LYS A 45 -6.96 -12.96 1.33
N ASN A 46 -6.51 -11.93 2.04
CA ASN A 46 -7.21 -10.64 2.11
C ASN A 46 -8.57 -10.61 2.79
N GLU A 47 -8.81 -11.54 3.70
CA GLU A 47 -9.95 -11.43 4.61
C GLU A 47 -9.55 -10.63 5.86
N GLU A 48 -10.52 -10.08 6.58
CA GLU A 48 -10.23 -9.47 7.88
C GLU A 48 -9.54 -10.46 8.80
N GLY A 49 -8.47 -10.01 9.44
CA GLY A 49 -7.64 -10.86 10.28
C GLY A 49 -6.51 -11.57 9.54
N SER A 50 -6.49 -11.54 8.20
CA SER A 50 -5.38 -12.13 7.45
C SER A 50 -4.12 -11.28 7.59
N GLU A 51 -2.97 -11.94 7.54
CA GLU A 51 -1.68 -11.30 7.73
C GLU A 51 -0.81 -11.43 6.50
N MET A 52 0.04 -10.44 6.26
CA MET A 52 1.06 -10.47 5.24
C MET A 52 2.39 -9.99 5.81
N LYS A 53 3.49 -10.53 5.30
CA LYS A 53 4.82 -10.07 5.64
C LYS A 53 5.36 -9.25 4.48
N VAL A 54 5.83 -8.04 4.79
CA VAL A 54 6.50 -7.15 3.85
C VAL A 54 7.93 -6.96 4.33
N THR A 55 8.89 -7.32 3.48
CA THR A 55 10.30 -7.09 3.73
C THR A 55 10.74 -5.90 2.90
N GLY A 56 11.38 -4.94 3.53
CA GLY A 56 11.81 -3.74 2.84
C GLY A 56 13.01 -3.09 3.49
N GLU A 57 13.42 -1.96 2.94
CA GLU A 57 14.39 -1.08 3.54
C GLU A 57 13.67 0.10 4.17
N TYR A 58 13.71 0.15 5.48
CA TYR A 58 13.11 1.23 6.25
C TYR A 58 14.25 1.99 6.92
N MET A 59 14.38 3.27 6.58
CA MET A 59 15.37 4.15 7.18
C MET A 59 16.82 3.63 7.07
N GLY A 60 17.16 3.10 5.89
CA GLY A 60 18.49 2.60 5.58
C GLY A 60 18.81 1.20 6.10
N LYS A 61 17.84 0.52 6.71
CA LYS A 61 18.02 -0.82 7.25
C LYS A 61 16.96 -1.77 6.71
N ARG A 62 17.39 -2.98 6.33
CA ARG A 62 16.46 -4.05 5.95
C ARG A 62 15.71 -4.54 7.17
N ASP A 63 14.40 -4.58 7.07
CA ASP A 63 13.53 -5.01 8.16
C ASP A 63 12.26 -5.67 7.60
N GLU A 64 11.54 -6.35 8.48
CA GLU A 64 10.29 -7.03 8.15
C GLU A 64 9.14 -6.36 8.89
N MET A 65 7.99 -6.28 8.21
CA MET A 65 6.76 -5.75 8.78
C MET A 65 5.65 -6.76 8.57
N ILE A 66 4.94 -7.10 9.65
CA ILE A 66 3.74 -7.92 9.58
C ILE A 66 2.54 -6.98 9.59
N LEU A 67 1.77 -7.03 8.51
CA LEU A 67 0.55 -6.26 8.35
C LEU A 67 -0.66 -7.16 8.50
N GLU A 68 -1.68 -6.69 9.20
CA GLU A 68 -2.95 -7.37 9.36
C GLU A 68 -4.04 -6.56 8.65
N VAL A 69 -4.92 -7.26 7.93
CA VAL A 69 -6.12 -6.63 7.36
C VAL A 69 -7.13 -6.44 8.51
N THR A 70 -7.35 -5.20 8.90
CA THR A 70 -8.26 -4.87 10.00
C THR A 70 -9.66 -4.52 9.52
N GLU A 71 -9.80 -4.09 8.25
CA GLU A 71 -11.10 -3.78 7.67
C GLU A 71 -11.05 -4.05 6.17
N LYS A 72 -12.08 -4.72 5.66
CA LYS A 72 -12.26 -4.96 4.23
C LYS A 72 -13.73 -4.81 3.89
N GLU A 73 -14.03 -3.87 3.00
CA GLU A 73 -15.34 -3.72 2.40
C GLU A 73 -15.19 -3.82 0.89
N GLN A 74 -15.82 -4.84 0.29
CA GLN A 74 -15.64 -5.18 -1.13
C GLN A 74 -15.85 -3.97 -2.03
N ASN A 75 -14.84 -3.68 -2.86
CA ASN A 75 -14.83 -2.59 -3.84
C ASN A 75 -14.94 -1.18 -3.24
N LYS A 76 -14.80 -1.03 -1.92
CA LYS A 76 -14.93 0.26 -1.23
C LYS A 76 -13.74 0.62 -0.37
N ARG A 77 -13.26 -0.31 0.45
CA ARG A 77 -12.24 0.02 1.44
C ARG A 77 -11.38 -1.17 1.83
N LEU A 78 -10.11 -0.89 2.03
CA LEU A 78 -9.16 -1.84 2.58
C LEU A 78 -8.31 -1.10 3.61
N VAL A 79 -8.25 -1.62 4.84
CA VAL A 79 -7.40 -1.06 5.90
C VAL A 79 -6.47 -2.14 6.39
N THR A 80 -5.16 -1.83 6.42
CA THR A 80 -4.14 -2.70 6.99
C THR A 80 -3.41 -1.95 8.10
N GLN A 81 -2.99 -2.71 9.10
CA GLN A 81 -2.31 -2.15 10.26
C GLN A 81 -1.08 -2.99 10.59
N GLN A 82 0.01 -2.34 10.99
CA GLN A 82 1.19 -3.05 11.44
C GLN A 82 0.89 -3.79 12.74
N LYS A 83 1.15 -5.09 12.73
CA LYS A 83 1.11 -5.93 13.93
C LYS A 83 2.48 -6.03 14.57
N GLU A 84 3.50 -6.20 13.73
CA GLU A 84 4.91 -6.21 14.12
C GLU A 84 5.71 -5.46 13.06
N GLY A 85 6.71 -4.72 13.46
CA GLY A 85 7.55 -4.03 12.48
C GLY A 85 8.35 -2.88 13.06
N PRO A 86 9.03 -2.13 12.18
CA PRO A 86 9.99 -1.10 12.60
C PRO A 86 9.35 0.20 13.08
N PHE A 87 8.08 0.42 12.78
CA PHE A 87 7.40 1.66 13.17
C PHE A 87 6.80 1.53 14.56
N LYS A 88 6.62 2.64 15.24
CA LYS A 88 5.83 2.66 16.47
C LYS A 88 4.37 2.34 16.17
N SER A 89 3.86 2.87 15.06
CA SER A 89 2.55 2.55 14.52
C SER A 89 2.54 2.75 13.01
N TRP A 90 1.71 1.98 12.31
CA TRP A 90 1.51 2.11 10.87
C TRP A 90 0.10 1.66 10.54
N THR A 91 -0.64 2.50 9.82
CA THR A 91 -1.95 2.16 9.28
C THR A 91 -2.03 2.65 7.85
N SER A 92 -2.48 1.79 6.95
CA SER A 92 -2.74 2.12 5.55
C SER A 92 -4.22 1.94 5.26
N ARG A 93 -4.85 2.99 4.72
CA ARG A 93 -6.26 2.96 4.32
C ARG A 93 -6.36 3.31 2.85
N GLN A 94 -7.07 2.46 2.11
CA GLN A 94 -7.36 2.68 0.70
C GLN A 94 -8.88 2.72 0.52
N GLU A 95 -9.35 3.78 -0.09
CA GLU A 95 -10.77 3.96 -0.41
C GLU A 95 -10.93 3.98 -1.93
N PHE A 96 -11.92 3.23 -2.42
CA PHE A 96 -12.16 2.99 -3.84
C PHE A 96 -13.55 3.50 -4.19
N ASN A 97 -13.64 4.34 -5.22
CA ASN A 97 -14.90 4.89 -5.69
C ASN A 97 -14.90 4.94 -7.21
N GLN A 98 -16.08 4.79 -7.82
CA GLN A 98 -16.22 5.09 -9.24
C GLN A 98 -16.05 6.60 -9.44
N SER A 99 -15.19 6.97 -10.38
CA SER A 99 -14.88 8.38 -10.62
C SER A 99 -15.98 9.01 -11.48
N ASN A 100 -16.63 10.06 -10.95
CA ASN A 100 -17.60 10.91 -11.68
C ASN A 100 -18.73 10.13 -12.37
N GLY A 101 -19.16 8.99 -11.80
CA GLY A 101 -20.21 8.18 -12.38
C GLY A 101 -19.79 7.39 -13.61
N GLN A 102 -18.53 7.39 -14.00
CA GLN A 102 -18.00 6.60 -15.12
C GLN A 102 -17.68 5.19 -14.66
N GLN A 103 -18.32 4.20 -15.27
CA GLN A 103 -18.19 2.80 -14.88
C GLN A 103 -16.81 2.21 -15.16
N GLY A 104 -16.02 2.81 -16.00
CA GLY A 104 -14.69 2.31 -16.36
C GLY A 104 -13.54 2.97 -15.62
N THR A 105 -13.81 3.87 -14.68
CA THR A 105 -12.77 4.63 -13.99
C THR A 105 -12.97 4.55 -12.49
N THR A 106 -11.88 4.28 -11.77
CA THR A 106 -11.87 4.17 -10.32
C THR A 106 -11.01 5.28 -9.73
N HIS A 107 -11.57 6.00 -8.76
CA HIS A 107 -10.83 6.96 -7.95
C HIS A 107 -10.36 6.27 -6.68
N ILE A 108 -9.06 6.36 -6.38
CA ILE A 108 -8.48 5.78 -5.18
C ILE A 108 -7.91 6.89 -4.33
N ARG A 109 -8.27 6.87 -3.06
CA ARG A 109 -7.67 7.70 -2.04
C ARG A 109 -6.88 6.81 -1.10
N HIS A 110 -5.57 7.00 -1.05
CA HIS A 110 -4.67 6.24 -0.21
C HIS A 110 -4.14 7.12 0.92
N VAL A 111 -4.37 6.70 2.16
CA VAL A 111 -3.90 7.42 3.35
C VAL A 111 -3.01 6.48 4.16
N ILE A 112 -1.81 6.94 4.47
CA ILE A 112 -0.89 6.24 5.36
C ILE A 112 -0.67 7.12 6.57
N ASP A 113 -0.89 6.57 7.76
CA ASP A 113 -0.62 7.22 9.03
C ASP A 113 0.39 6.39 9.80
N PHE A 114 1.52 7.01 10.18
CA PHE A 114 2.59 6.28 10.85
C PHE A 114 3.31 7.14 11.86
N GLU A 115 3.91 6.47 12.85
CA GLU A 115 4.79 7.08 13.83
C GLU A 115 6.14 6.37 13.83
N LEU A 116 7.21 7.16 13.89
CA LEU A 116 8.55 6.62 14.02
C LEU A 116 8.81 6.19 15.46
N PRO A 117 9.64 5.16 15.67
CA PRO A 117 10.02 4.78 17.03
C PRO A 117 10.77 5.93 17.71
N THR A 118 10.44 6.19 18.98
CA THR A 118 11.02 7.29 19.77
C THR A 118 12.36 6.93 20.39
N THR A 119 12.65 5.63 20.49
CA THR A 119 13.89 5.14 21.12
C THR A 119 14.53 4.13 20.20
N GLY A 120 15.87 4.12 20.17
CA GLY A 120 16.64 3.08 19.54
C GLY A 120 17.43 3.53 18.32
N LYS A 121 17.96 2.56 17.66
CA LYS A 121 18.99 2.64 16.62
C LYS A 121 18.55 3.40 15.35
N ILE A 122 17.29 3.75 15.25
CA ILE A 122 16.72 4.36 14.03
C ILE A 122 16.70 5.88 14.11
N ALA A 123 16.71 6.44 15.32
CA ALA A 123 16.67 7.89 15.53
C ALA A 123 17.84 8.64 14.89
N ASN A 124 18.90 7.94 14.51
CA ASN A 124 20.11 8.55 13.98
C ASN A 124 20.20 8.58 12.46
N PHE A 125 19.27 7.98 11.73
CA PHE A 125 19.44 7.80 10.29
C PHE A 125 18.57 8.70 9.41
N LEU A 126 17.33 8.98 9.80
CA LEU A 126 16.46 9.86 9.03
C LEU A 126 15.67 10.77 9.95
N SER A 127 15.59 12.05 9.60
CA SER A 127 14.60 12.93 10.22
C SER A 127 13.20 12.45 9.86
N GLY A 128 12.19 12.86 10.65
CA GLY A 128 10.80 12.57 10.34
C GLY A 128 10.41 13.02 8.95
N ASP A 129 10.92 14.17 8.51
CA ASP A 129 10.64 14.71 7.18
C ASP A 129 11.25 13.86 6.07
N GLN A 130 12.45 13.34 6.25
CA GLN A 130 13.09 12.45 5.28
C GLN A 130 12.31 11.14 5.13
N ALA A 131 11.90 10.54 6.25
CA ALA A 131 11.09 9.33 6.24
C ALA A 131 9.75 9.58 5.54
N LYS A 132 9.08 10.69 5.88
CA LYS A 132 7.82 11.09 5.27
C LYS A 132 7.96 11.25 3.76
N ASN A 133 8.99 11.97 3.31
CA ASN A 133 9.22 12.20 1.89
C ASN A 133 9.50 10.91 1.13
N LYS A 134 10.30 10.01 1.69
CA LYS A 134 10.60 8.74 1.05
C LYS A 134 9.37 7.87 0.90
N ILE A 135 8.56 7.77 1.93
CA ILE A 135 7.32 6.99 1.91
C ILE A 135 6.32 7.63 0.95
N GLN A 136 6.21 8.96 0.93
CA GLN A 136 5.34 9.68 0.00
C GLN A 136 5.71 9.41 -1.45
N GLN A 137 6.99 9.48 -1.78
CA GLN A 137 7.47 9.18 -3.13
C GLN A 137 7.19 7.72 -3.51
N GLY A 138 7.43 6.80 -2.58
CA GLY A 138 7.13 5.39 -2.80
C GLY A 138 5.66 5.13 -3.06
N LEU A 139 4.79 5.78 -2.29
CA LEU A 139 3.35 5.68 -2.46
C LEU A 139 2.89 6.19 -3.82
N GLN A 140 3.38 7.35 -4.23
CA GLN A 140 3.07 7.92 -5.55
C GLN A 140 3.54 7.00 -6.67
N GLN A 141 4.75 6.49 -6.57
CA GLN A 141 5.33 5.61 -7.57
C GLN A 141 4.56 4.28 -7.64
N ALA A 142 4.19 3.73 -6.50
CA ALA A 142 3.37 2.51 -6.44
C ALA A 142 2.02 2.73 -7.13
N ALA A 143 1.34 3.83 -6.83
CA ALA A 143 0.05 4.15 -7.43
C ALA A 143 0.16 4.32 -8.96
N GLN A 144 1.20 4.99 -9.44
CA GLN A 144 1.44 5.14 -10.88
C GLN A 144 1.73 3.81 -11.55
N THR A 145 2.47 2.92 -10.91
CA THR A 145 2.75 1.58 -11.43
C THR A 145 1.47 0.77 -11.59
N VAL A 146 0.60 0.81 -10.57
CA VAL A 146 -0.70 0.14 -10.63
C VAL A 146 -1.56 0.69 -11.76
N LYS A 147 -1.60 2.02 -11.90
CA LYS A 147 -2.34 2.69 -12.96
C LYS A 147 -1.85 2.22 -14.35
N GLN A 148 -0.55 2.26 -14.59
CA GLN A 148 0.01 1.84 -15.87
C GLN A 148 -0.30 0.37 -16.16
N LYS A 149 -0.18 -0.50 -15.18
CA LYS A 149 -0.40 -1.92 -15.35
C LYS A 149 -1.85 -2.25 -15.66
N LEU A 150 -2.79 -1.67 -14.92
CA LEU A 150 -4.21 -1.94 -15.12
C LEU A 150 -4.74 -1.30 -16.41
N GLU A 151 -4.29 -0.12 -16.76
CA GLU A 151 -4.70 0.54 -18.00
C GLU A 151 -4.13 -0.16 -19.23
N SER A 152 -2.91 -0.67 -19.18
CA SER A 152 -2.33 -1.46 -20.27
C SER A 152 -3.10 -2.75 -20.50
N ASN A 153 -3.46 -3.46 -19.44
CA ASN A 153 -4.26 -4.69 -19.53
C ASN A 153 -5.65 -4.41 -20.10
N SER A 154 -6.26 -3.29 -19.73
CA SER A 154 -7.56 -2.85 -20.23
C SER A 154 -7.52 -2.59 -21.73
N VAL A 155 -6.45 -1.95 -22.24
CA VAL A 155 -6.27 -1.67 -23.66
C VAL A 155 -6.05 -2.95 -24.46
N SER A 156 -5.27 -3.90 -23.92
CA SER A 156 -4.98 -5.16 -24.60
C SER A 156 -6.17 -6.10 -24.72
N ASN A 157 -7.21 -5.89 -23.92
CA ASN A 157 -8.44 -6.68 -23.91
C ASN A 157 -9.57 -6.02 -24.71
N ALA A 158 -9.31 -4.91 -25.33
CA ALA A 158 -10.31 -4.17 -26.11
C ALA A 158 -10.45 -4.73 -27.55
#